data_f13f2f507f6184f94422c1438d4ab514
#
_entry.id   f13f2f507f6184f94422c1438d4ab514
#
_cell.length_a   1.000
_cell.length_b   1.000
_cell.length_c   1.000
_cell.angle_alpha   90.00
_cell.angle_beta   90.00
_cell.angle_gamma   90.00
#
_symmetry.space_group_name_H-M   'P 1'
#
loop_
_entity.id
_entity.type
_entity.pdbx_description
1 polymer ?
#
loop_
_entity_poly.entity_id
_entity_poly.type
_entity_poly.pdbx_seq_one_letter_code
_entity_poly.pdbx_strand_id
1 'polypeptide(L)'
;MLRRLAIPLLLLSVLSVPSLAQLPADAVQLAKLKIPEKQKSVDLCPVYLEPSDPQLPTWTYQGVTYRGSKPDAQEKFLKEPDKYVEAARRQRFINNFMTAMSTVWCPVTDQITPGGMLQWKRFGLTFESCCAFCDENAKEEDFQRGLEQLKKRAEETYKLIGAKYTEGAASPLEGAIIKPKS
;
A
#
# COMPACT_ATOMS: atom_id res chain seq x y z
N MET A 1 45.12 -9.41 -49.96
CA MET A 1 44.12 -8.45 -49.48
C MET A 1 43.10 -9.18 -48.61
N LEU A 2 43.31 -9.18 -47.26
CA LEU A 2 42.35 -9.80 -46.31
C LEU A 2 41.45 -8.71 -45.74
N ARG A 3 40.15 -8.80 -46.07
CA ARG A 3 39.11 -7.97 -45.46
C ARG A 3 38.77 -8.54 -44.08
N ARG A 4 39.07 -7.77 -43.02
CA ARG A 4 38.63 -8.07 -41.65
C ARG A 4 37.16 -7.66 -41.52
N LEU A 5 36.28 -8.64 -41.29
CA LEU A 5 34.90 -8.45 -40.91
C LEU A 5 34.87 -8.14 -39.41
N ALA A 6 34.49 -6.92 -39.05
CA ALA A 6 34.20 -6.53 -37.68
C ALA A 6 32.77 -6.95 -37.31
N ILE A 7 32.64 -7.85 -36.34
CA ILE A 7 31.35 -8.28 -35.76
C ILE A 7 30.99 -7.23 -34.69
N PRO A 8 29.85 -6.56 -34.80
CA PRO A 8 29.42 -5.67 -33.72
C PRO A 8 28.98 -6.51 -32.50
N LEU A 9 29.61 -6.27 -31.37
CA LEU A 9 29.27 -6.81 -30.08
C LEU A 9 27.94 -6.17 -29.64
N LEU A 10 26.83 -6.91 -29.80
CA LEU A 10 25.53 -6.51 -29.26
C LEU A 10 25.62 -6.63 -27.73
N LEU A 11 25.70 -5.51 -27.06
CA LEU A 11 25.51 -5.40 -25.60
C LEU A 11 24.06 -5.75 -25.28
N LEU A 12 23.80 -7.00 -24.90
CA LEU A 12 22.56 -7.39 -24.24
C LEU A 12 22.55 -6.71 -22.87
N SER A 13 21.82 -5.61 -22.78
CA SER A 13 21.42 -5.04 -21.49
C SER A 13 20.46 -6.03 -20.81
N VAL A 14 20.99 -6.84 -19.89
CA VAL A 14 20.21 -7.69 -18.99
C VAL A 14 19.41 -6.74 -18.10
N LEU A 15 18.15 -6.51 -18.47
CA LEU A 15 17.18 -5.90 -17.57
C LEU A 15 17.05 -6.85 -16.36
N SER A 16 17.71 -6.49 -15.26
CA SER A 16 17.59 -7.18 -13.99
C SER A 16 16.15 -7.09 -13.51
N VAL A 17 15.37 -8.14 -13.78
CA VAL A 17 14.05 -8.33 -13.17
C VAL A 17 14.30 -8.45 -11.66
N PRO A 18 13.70 -7.59 -10.80
CA PRO A 18 13.88 -7.73 -9.37
C PRO A 18 13.46 -9.15 -8.96
N SER A 19 14.41 -9.85 -8.34
CA SER A 19 14.24 -11.22 -7.90
C SER A 19 13.15 -11.29 -6.84
N LEU A 20 12.30 -12.33 -6.90
CA LEU A 20 11.30 -12.69 -5.88
C LEU A 20 11.89 -12.84 -4.45
N ALA A 21 13.21 -12.94 -4.33
CA ALA A 21 13.94 -12.97 -3.05
C ALA A 21 13.86 -11.66 -2.25
N GLN A 22 13.27 -10.59 -2.79
CA GLN A 22 13.14 -9.28 -2.13
C GLN A 22 11.76 -9.03 -1.49
N LEU A 23 10.83 -9.98 -1.61
CA LEU A 23 9.59 -9.87 -0.84
C LEU A 23 9.89 -10.10 0.64
N PRO A 24 9.26 -9.32 1.55
CA PRO A 24 9.39 -9.56 2.98
C PRO A 24 9.09 -11.02 3.34
N ALA A 25 9.75 -11.57 4.34
CA ALA A 25 9.58 -12.97 4.77
C ALA A 25 8.11 -13.31 5.13
N ASP A 26 7.32 -12.29 5.43
CA ASP A 26 5.90 -12.33 5.73
C ASP A 26 4.97 -12.16 4.51
N ALA A 27 5.52 -12.05 3.29
CA ALA A 27 4.74 -11.81 2.06
C ALA A 27 3.65 -12.86 1.83
N VAL A 28 3.91 -14.12 2.20
CA VAL A 28 2.92 -15.22 2.08
C VAL A 28 1.74 -15.01 3.05
N GLN A 29 2.00 -14.45 4.23
CA GLN A 29 0.95 -14.12 5.21
C GLN A 29 0.22 -12.84 4.78
N LEU A 30 0.94 -11.85 4.27
CA LEU A 30 0.36 -10.63 3.70
C LEU A 30 -0.59 -10.91 2.53
N ALA A 31 -0.30 -11.95 1.74
CA ALA A 31 -1.17 -12.39 0.65
C ALA A 31 -2.54 -12.88 1.11
N LYS A 32 -2.63 -13.37 2.33
CA LYS A 32 -3.87 -13.84 2.94
C LYS A 32 -4.69 -12.72 3.58
N LEU A 33 -4.10 -11.54 3.74
CA LEU A 33 -4.80 -10.39 4.30
C LEU A 33 -5.93 -9.97 3.36
N LYS A 34 -7.12 -9.84 3.90
CA LYS A 34 -8.25 -9.24 3.20
C LYS A 34 -8.17 -7.73 3.40
N ILE A 35 -8.11 -6.99 2.30
CA ILE A 35 -8.30 -5.55 2.35
C ILE A 35 -9.75 -5.29 2.76
N PRO A 36 -10.00 -4.41 3.76
CA PRO A 36 -11.35 -3.95 4.06
C PRO A 36 -12.02 -3.38 2.81
N GLU A 37 -13.33 -3.39 2.84
CA GLU A 37 -14.18 -3.00 1.72
C GLU A 37 -13.66 -1.75 1.00
N LYS A 38 -13.69 -1.80 -0.31
CA LYS A 38 -13.16 -0.85 -1.27
C LYS A 38 -13.39 0.61 -0.87
N GLN A 39 -12.33 1.36 -0.56
CA GLN A 39 -12.47 2.81 -0.47
C GLN A 39 -12.93 3.37 -1.81
N LYS A 40 -14.09 3.99 -1.84
CA LYS A 40 -14.60 4.67 -3.03
C LYS A 40 -13.65 5.82 -3.37
N SER A 41 -13.48 6.09 -4.66
CA SER A 41 -12.61 7.18 -5.13
C SER A 41 -12.98 8.54 -4.54
N VAL A 42 -14.27 8.75 -4.22
CA VAL A 42 -14.80 9.97 -3.59
C VAL A 42 -14.44 10.14 -2.11
N ASP A 43 -13.94 9.10 -1.46
CA ASP A 43 -13.65 9.13 -0.01
C ASP A 43 -12.30 9.78 0.31
N LEU A 44 -11.45 9.95 -0.69
CA LEU A 44 -10.13 10.56 -0.55
C LEU A 44 -9.97 11.69 -1.56
N CYS A 45 -9.71 12.91 -1.06
CA CYS A 45 -9.31 14.02 -1.92
C CYS A 45 -7.95 13.74 -2.56
N PRO A 46 -7.85 13.72 -3.89
CA PRO A 46 -6.60 13.37 -4.57
C PRO A 46 -5.51 14.43 -4.39
N VAL A 47 -5.89 15.68 -4.12
CA VAL A 47 -4.96 16.82 -4.03
C VAL A 47 -4.34 16.93 -2.64
N TYR A 48 -5.17 16.78 -1.60
CA TYR A 48 -4.75 16.97 -0.22
C TYR A 48 -4.53 15.67 0.54
N LEU A 49 -4.90 14.52 -0.04
CA LEU A 49 -4.73 13.16 0.51
C LEU A 49 -5.41 12.98 1.89
N GLU A 50 -6.50 13.69 2.10
CA GLU A 50 -7.33 13.65 3.29
C GLU A 50 -8.78 13.28 2.92
N PRO A 51 -9.65 12.91 3.89
CA PRO A 51 -11.05 12.63 3.61
C PRO A 51 -11.71 13.76 2.82
N SER A 52 -12.46 13.42 1.77
CA SER A 52 -13.18 14.39 0.96
C SER A 52 -14.37 14.97 1.72
N ASP A 53 -14.71 16.23 1.44
CA ASP A 53 -15.90 16.87 1.98
C ASP A 53 -17.15 16.44 1.19
N PRO A 54 -18.11 15.74 1.82
CA PRO A 54 -19.33 15.28 1.14
C PRO A 54 -20.21 16.41 0.61
N GLN A 55 -20.03 17.64 1.05
CA GLN A 55 -20.78 18.80 0.61
C GLN A 55 -20.20 19.44 -0.67
N LEU A 56 -18.95 19.11 -1.02
CA LEU A 56 -18.33 19.63 -2.24
C LEU A 56 -18.74 18.82 -3.48
N PRO A 57 -18.80 19.46 -4.66
CA PRO A 57 -19.12 18.78 -5.90
C PRO A 57 -18.07 17.73 -6.27
N THR A 58 -18.51 16.74 -7.03
CA THR A 58 -17.62 15.73 -7.62
C THR A 58 -17.24 16.11 -9.04
N TRP A 59 -16.09 15.58 -9.50
CA TRP A 59 -15.69 15.63 -10.91
C TRP A 59 -15.21 14.24 -11.36
N THR A 60 -15.23 14.01 -12.67
CA THR A 60 -14.81 12.74 -13.26
C THR A 60 -13.55 12.95 -14.10
N TYR A 61 -12.56 12.08 -13.93
CA TYR A 61 -11.37 12.00 -14.75
C TYR A 61 -11.05 10.53 -15.06
N GLN A 62 -10.88 10.22 -16.36
CA GLN A 62 -10.62 8.85 -16.85
C GLN A 62 -11.62 7.80 -16.30
N GLY A 63 -12.90 8.17 -16.20
CA GLY A 63 -13.95 7.27 -15.70
C GLY A 63 -14.00 7.09 -14.17
N VAL A 64 -13.08 7.75 -13.43
CA VAL A 64 -13.05 7.73 -11.96
C VAL A 64 -13.64 9.03 -11.43
N THR A 65 -14.53 8.92 -10.44
CA THR A 65 -15.14 10.08 -9.78
C THR A 65 -14.33 10.47 -8.55
N TYR A 66 -14.01 11.76 -8.46
CA TYR A 66 -13.27 12.36 -7.36
C TYR A 66 -14.10 13.43 -6.66
N ARG A 67 -13.71 13.77 -5.43
CA ARG A 67 -14.25 14.87 -4.65
C ARG A 67 -13.13 15.54 -3.86
N GLY A 68 -13.20 16.85 -3.73
CA GLY A 68 -12.26 17.65 -2.94
C GLY A 68 -12.55 17.58 -1.44
N SER A 69 -11.55 17.88 -0.65
CA SER A 69 -11.68 18.24 0.77
C SER A 69 -11.77 19.77 0.94
N LYS A 70 -11.39 20.53 -0.11
CA LYS A 70 -11.43 21.99 -0.15
C LYS A 70 -11.95 22.47 -1.50
N PRO A 71 -12.54 23.68 -1.58
CA PRO A 71 -13.15 24.21 -2.80
C PRO A 71 -12.20 24.31 -4.00
N ASP A 72 -10.91 24.53 -3.77
CA ASP A 72 -9.88 24.70 -4.81
C ASP A 72 -9.29 23.36 -5.31
N ALA A 73 -9.71 22.24 -4.74
CA ALA A 73 -9.14 20.93 -5.06
C ALA A 73 -9.33 20.55 -6.53
N GLN A 74 -10.51 20.78 -7.10
CA GLN A 74 -10.78 20.46 -8.51
C GLN A 74 -9.90 21.28 -9.47
N GLU A 75 -9.75 22.58 -9.22
CA GLU A 75 -8.90 23.45 -10.05
C GLU A 75 -7.43 22.99 -9.99
N LYS A 76 -6.93 22.69 -8.82
CA LYS A 76 -5.56 22.18 -8.64
C LYS A 76 -5.38 20.83 -9.33
N PHE A 77 -6.34 19.92 -9.16
CA PHE A 77 -6.32 18.60 -9.79
C PHE A 77 -6.20 18.71 -11.32
N LEU A 78 -6.98 19.56 -11.95
CA LEU A 78 -7.02 19.71 -13.41
C LEU A 78 -5.71 20.27 -14.01
N LYS A 79 -4.85 20.90 -13.20
CA LYS A 79 -3.52 21.37 -13.64
C LYS A 79 -2.51 20.23 -13.81
N GLU A 80 -2.55 19.20 -12.95
CA GLU A 80 -1.62 18.08 -12.96
C GLU A 80 -2.35 16.75 -12.61
N PRO A 81 -3.35 16.33 -13.40
CA PRO A 81 -4.26 15.26 -13.00
C PRO A 81 -3.55 13.93 -12.76
N ASP A 82 -2.61 13.53 -13.61
CA ASP A 82 -1.92 12.24 -13.49
C ASP A 82 -1.08 12.14 -12.22
N LYS A 83 -0.46 13.24 -11.80
CA LYS A 83 0.28 13.34 -10.54
C LYS A 83 -0.64 13.11 -9.34
N TYR A 84 -1.80 13.73 -9.34
CA TYR A 84 -2.76 13.59 -8.23
C TYR A 84 -3.46 12.24 -8.21
N VAL A 85 -3.73 11.67 -9.38
CA VAL A 85 -4.24 10.29 -9.50
C VAL A 85 -3.26 9.30 -8.88
N GLU A 86 -1.98 9.40 -9.22
CA GLU A 86 -0.94 8.50 -8.67
C GLU A 86 -0.75 8.71 -7.17
N ALA A 87 -0.75 9.95 -6.69
CA ALA A 87 -0.66 10.24 -5.26
C ALA A 87 -1.83 9.65 -4.46
N ALA A 88 -3.07 9.81 -4.98
CA ALA A 88 -4.26 9.25 -4.36
C ALA A 88 -4.24 7.71 -4.36
N ARG A 89 -3.84 7.10 -5.48
CA ARG A 89 -3.69 5.65 -5.60
C ARG A 89 -2.70 5.09 -4.57
N ARG A 90 -1.52 5.72 -4.45
CA ARG A 90 -0.52 5.36 -3.45
C ARG A 90 -1.07 5.49 -2.03
N GLN A 91 -1.74 6.59 -1.72
CA GLN A 91 -2.28 6.82 -0.37
C GLN A 91 -3.38 5.81 -0.02
N ARG A 92 -4.25 5.46 -0.97
CA ARG A 92 -5.27 4.41 -0.77
C ARG A 92 -4.64 3.05 -0.50
N PHE A 93 -3.59 2.70 -1.27
CA PHE A 93 -2.85 1.48 -1.01
C PHE A 93 -2.29 1.46 0.42
N ILE A 94 -1.62 2.54 0.84
CA ILE A 94 -1.03 2.66 2.18
C ILE A 94 -2.11 2.50 3.24
N ASN A 95 -3.23 3.20 3.13
CA ASN A 95 -4.33 3.13 4.08
C ASN A 95 -4.92 1.71 4.17
N ASN A 96 -5.17 1.08 3.03
CA ASN A 96 -5.71 -0.28 2.96
C ASN A 96 -4.73 -1.30 3.53
N PHE A 97 -3.45 -1.18 3.18
CA PHE A 97 -2.40 -2.05 3.71
C PHE A 97 -2.30 -1.92 5.24
N MET A 98 -2.24 -0.71 5.77
CA MET A 98 -2.16 -0.47 7.21
C MET A 98 -3.38 -1.01 7.94
N THR A 99 -4.59 -0.79 7.39
CA THR A 99 -5.83 -1.31 7.97
C THR A 99 -5.85 -2.83 8.00
N ALA A 100 -5.45 -3.49 6.90
CA ALA A 100 -5.40 -4.95 6.84
C ALA A 100 -4.29 -5.50 7.75
N MET A 101 -3.11 -4.91 7.69
CA MET A 101 -1.93 -5.39 8.43
C MET A 101 -2.08 -5.24 9.94
N SER A 102 -2.68 -4.14 10.42
CA SER A 102 -2.87 -3.90 11.85
C SER A 102 -3.69 -5.01 12.54
N THR A 103 -4.63 -5.65 11.82
CA THR A 103 -5.46 -6.72 12.37
C THR A 103 -4.71 -8.03 12.65
N VAL A 104 -3.47 -8.13 12.22
CA VAL A 104 -2.59 -9.28 12.44
C VAL A 104 -1.21 -8.85 12.95
N TRP A 105 -1.11 -7.66 13.54
CA TRP A 105 0.15 -7.05 13.95
C TRP A 105 0.15 -6.63 15.40
N CYS A 106 1.12 -7.15 16.15
CA CYS A 106 1.36 -6.75 17.54
C CYS A 106 2.31 -5.54 17.60
N PRO A 107 1.86 -4.36 18.05
CA PRO A 107 2.69 -3.17 18.12
C PRO A 107 3.77 -3.23 19.21
N VAL A 108 3.60 -4.12 20.22
CA VAL A 108 4.57 -4.29 21.31
C VAL A 108 5.82 -5.02 20.85
N THR A 109 5.63 -6.12 20.10
CA THR A 109 6.75 -6.98 19.64
C THR A 109 7.15 -6.70 18.20
N ASP A 110 6.39 -5.86 17.48
CA ASP A 110 6.59 -5.58 16.06
C ASP A 110 6.55 -6.84 15.18
N GLN A 111 5.62 -7.77 15.51
CA GLN A 111 5.51 -9.07 14.85
C GLN A 111 4.09 -9.37 14.38
N ILE A 112 3.99 -10.24 13.37
CA ILE A 112 2.70 -10.80 12.93
C ILE A 112 2.18 -11.74 14.02
N THR A 113 0.90 -11.56 14.38
CA THR A 113 0.24 -12.35 15.41
C THR A 113 -0.28 -13.67 14.85
N PRO A 114 -0.37 -14.72 15.67
CA PRO A 114 -1.01 -15.98 15.29
C PRO A 114 -2.53 -15.87 15.14
N GLY A 115 -3.13 -14.76 15.62
CA GLY A 115 -4.57 -14.50 15.66
C GLY A 115 -5.24 -14.97 16.95
N GLY A 116 -6.40 -14.37 17.25
CA GLY A 116 -7.28 -14.78 18.34
C GLY A 116 -6.97 -14.22 19.73
N MET A 117 -6.06 -13.25 19.80
CA MET A 117 -5.71 -12.55 21.04
C MET A 117 -6.50 -11.25 21.21
N LEU A 118 -6.17 -10.46 22.25
CA LEU A 118 -6.79 -9.17 22.51
C LEU A 118 -6.59 -8.19 21.35
N GLN A 119 -7.59 -7.36 21.10
CA GLN A 119 -7.55 -6.31 20.09
C GLN A 119 -7.61 -4.93 20.72
N TRP A 120 -6.81 -4.00 20.21
CA TRP A 120 -6.80 -2.61 20.59
C TRP A 120 -7.19 -1.71 19.42
N LYS A 121 -8.06 -0.76 19.66
CA LYS A 121 -8.39 0.29 18.68
C LYS A 121 -7.59 1.55 18.98
N ARG A 122 -6.68 1.94 18.06
CA ARG A 122 -5.86 3.16 18.15
C ARG A 122 -5.67 3.76 16.76
N PHE A 123 -5.70 5.06 16.65
CA PHE A 123 -5.49 5.81 15.41
C PHE A 123 -6.37 5.36 14.23
N GLY A 124 -7.61 4.94 14.52
CA GLY A 124 -8.51 4.39 13.50
C GLY A 124 -8.17 2.98 13.01
N LEU A 125 -7.12 2.36 13.56
CA LEU A 125 -6.70 1.00 13.26
C LEU A 125 -7.11 0.03 14.39
N THR A 126 -7.16 -1.26 14.05
CA THR A 126 -7.34 -2.34 15.02
C THR A 126 -6.05 -3.16 15.07
N PHE A 127 -5.31 -3.04 16.16
CA PHE A 127 -4.11 -3.83 16.42
C PHE A 127 -4.46 -5.11 17.18
N GLU A 128 -3.65 -6.15 17.03
CA GLU A 128 -3.83 -7.42 17.72
C GLU A 128 -2.59 -7.74 18.57
N SER A 129 -2.80 -8.26 19.79
CA SER A 129 -1.71 -8.74 20.62
C SER A 129 -1.22 -10.13 20.15
N CYS A 130 0.05 -10.43 20.38
CA CYS A 130 0.60 -11.76 20.09
C CYS A 130 0.58 -12.72 21.29
N CYS A 131 0.39 -12.20 22.51
CA CYS A 131 0.39 -12.98 23.74
C CYS A 131 -0.13 -12.18 24.94
N ALA A 132 -0.43 -12.86 26.05
CA ALA A 132 -0.93 -12.26 27.27
C ALA A 132 0.03 -11.20 27.86
N PHE A 133 1.34 -11.39 27.73
CA PHE A 133 2.31 -10.38 28.18
C PHE A 133 2.12 -9.02 27.48
N CYS A 134 1.86 -9.06 26.17
CA CYS A 134 1.59 -7.85 25.40
C CYS A 134 0.27 -7.20 25.81
N ASP A 135 -0.75 -8.00 26.15
CA ASP A 135 -2.05 -7.49 26.62
C ASP A 135 -1.89 -6.63 27.88
N GLU A 136 -1.05 -7.08 28.80
CA GLU A 136 -0.86 -6.43 30.12
C GLU A 136 0.12 -5.25 30.06
N ASN A 137 1.05 -5.24 29.10
CA ASN A 137 2.19 -4.33 29.11
C ASN A 137 2.19 -3.33 27.94
N ALA A 138 1.18 -3.34 27.06
CA ALA A 138 1.11 -2.40 25.92
C ALA A 138 0.97 -0.94 26.41
N LYS A 139 1.82 -0.07 25.87
CA LYS A 139 1.85 1.36 26.15
C LYS A 139 1.48 2.16 24.90
N GLU A 140 1.09 3.42 25.07
CA GLU A 140 0.73 4.30 23.96
C GLU A 140 1.90 4.47 22.96
N GLU A 141 3.13 4.51 23.47
CA GLU A 141 4.35 4.60 22.65
C GLU A 141 4.53 3.39 21.72
N ASP A 142 4.08 2.20 22.14
CA ASP A 142 4.12 0.99 21.30
C ASP A 142 3.19 1.13 20.11
N PHE A 143 1.98 1.70 20.32
CA PHE A 143 1.03 1.93 19.24
C PHE A 143 1.51 3.00 18.26
N GLN A 144 2.15 4.07 18.74
CA GLN A 144 2.75 5.09 17.88
C GLN A 144 3.88 4.52 17.04
N ARG A 145 4.80 3.77 17.67
CA ARG A 145 5.86 3.05 16.96
C ARG A 145 5.28 2.06 15.94
N GLY A 146 4.29 1.27 16.33
CA GLY A 146 3.60 0.31 15.45
C GLY A 146 2.96 0.99 14.24
N LEU A 147 2.35 2.16 14.42
CA LEU A 147 1.78 2.96 13.33
C LEU A 147 2.86 3.38 12.33
N GLU A 148 4.01 3.88 12.81
CA GLU A 148 5.13 4.29 11.96
C GLU A 148 5.72 3.11 11.20
N GLN A 149 5.89 1.97 11.86
CA GLN A 149 6.40 0.74 11.23
C GLN A 149 5.45 0.22 10.15
N LEU A 150 4.14 0.19 10.41
CA LEU A 150 3.14 -0.20 9.41
C LEU A 150 3.15 0.73 8.21
N LYS A 151 3.25 2.04 8.43
CA LYS A 151 3.35 3.03 7.35
C LYS A 151 4.60 2.81 6.51
N LYS A 152 5.74 2.63 7.14
CA LYS A 152 7.01 2.34 6.46
C LYS A 152 6.90 1.07 5.60
N ARG A 153 6.36 -0.01 6.16
CA ARG A 153 6.13 -1.27 5.43
C ARG A 153 5.18 -1.09 4.25
N ALA A 154 4.09 -0.33 4.42
CA ALA A 154 3.17 -0.03 3.35
C ALA A 154 3.86 0.70 2.19
N GLU A 155 4.68 1.70 2.50
CA GLU A 155 5.43 2.47 1.51
C GLU A 155 6.48 1.61 0.77
N GLU A 156 7.21 0.77 1.49
CA GLU A 156 8.19 -0.16 0.92
C GLU A 156 7.49 -1.19 0.01
N THR A 157 6.36 -1.73 0.47
CA THR A 157 5.55 -2.66 -0.32
C THR A 157 5.03 -1.98 -1.58
N TYR A 158 4.53 -0.75 -1.48
CA TYR A 158 4.07 0.00 -2.66
C TYR A 158 5.18 0.24 -3.69
N LYS A 159 6.40 0.55 -3.26
CA LYS A 159 7.54 0.69 -4.16
C LYS A 159 7.82 -0.59 -4.97
N LEU A 160 7.61 -1.76 -4.35
CA LEU A 160 7.85 -3.05 -4.99
C LEU A 160 6.74 -3.46 -5.97
N ILE A 161 5.49 -3.20 -5.61
CA ILE A 161 4.33 -3.74 -6.33
C ILE A 161 3.36 -2.68 -6.85
N GLY A 162 3.56 -1.39 -6.56
CA GLY A 162 2.61 -0.33 -6.85
C GLY A 162 2.19 -0.26 -8.32
N ALA A 163 3.11 -0.56 -9.26
CA ALA A 163 2.80 -0.62 -10.69
C ALA A 163 1.81 -1.75 -11.05
N LYS A 164 1.70 -2.79 -10.22
CA LYS A 164 0.82 -3.95 -10.39
C LYS A 164 -0.43 -3.88 -9.50
N TYR A 165 -0.48 -2.90 -8.61
CA TYR A 165 -1.61 -2.74 -7.72
C TYR A 165 -2.86 -2.35 -8.49
N THR A 166 -3.91 -3.15 -8.35
CA THR A 166 -5.23 -2.87 -8.88
C THR A 166 -6.12 -2.37 -7.75
N GLU A 167 -6.65 -1.17 -7.89
CA GLU A 167 -7.60 -0.62 -6.92
C GLU A 167 -8.80 -1.55 -6.78
N GLY A 168 -9.07 -1.97 -5.54
CA GLY A 168 -10.16 -2.90 -5.20
C GLY A 168 -9.80 -4.37 -5.34
N ALA A 169 -8.52 -4.72 -5.47
CA ALA A 169 -8.04 -6.07 -5.26
C ALA A 169 -8.38 -6.56 -3.83
N ALA A 170 -8.70 -7.85 -3.70
CA ALA A 170 -9.08 -8.44 -2.41
C ALA A 170 -7.89 -8.56 -1.43
N SER A 171 -6.67 -8.42 -1.92
CA SER A 171 -5.44 -8.38 -1.13
C SER A 171 -4.49 -7.31 -1.65
N PRO A 172 -3.73 -6.60 -0.79
CA PRO A 172 -2.72 -5.63 -1.23
C PRO A 172 -1.63 -6.26 -2.09
N LEU A 173 -1.46 -7.57 -2.02
CA LEU A 173 -0.49 -8.32 -2.80
C LEU A 173 -1.13 -9.17 -3.92
N GLU A 174 -2.44 -9.06 -4.14
CA GLU A 174 -3.10 -9.77 -5.24
C GLU A 174 -2.50 -9.32 -6.58
N GLY A 175 -1.98 -10.27 -7.35
CA GLY A 175 -1.25 -10.01 -8.59
C GLY A 175 0.25 -9.77 -8.42
N ALA A 176 0.76 -9.47 -7.22
CA ALA A 176 2.19 -9.39 -6.94
C ALA A 176 2.79 -10.77 -6.59
N ILE A 177 1.98 -11.69 -6.09
CA ILE A 177 2.39 -13.07 -5.85
C ILE A 177 2.31 -13.81 -7.17
N ILE A 178 3.44 -13.85 -7.84
CA ILE A 178 3.62 -14.70 -9.00
C ILE A 178 3.48 -16.14 -8.50
N LYS A 179 2.48 -16.86 -9.02
CA LYS A 179 2.38 -18.30 -8.81
C LYS A 179 3.75 -18.90 -9.09
N PRO A 180 4.33 -19.72 -8.20
CA PRO A 180 5.55 -20.43 -8.52
C PRO A 180 5.30 -21.17 -9.83
N LYS A 181 6.20 -21.03 -10.79
CA LYS A 181 6.16 -21.83 -12.01
C LYS A 181 6.23 -23.28 -11.56
N SER A 182 5.12 -23.99 -11.74
CA SER A 182 5.06 -25.46 -11.62
C SER A 182 6.06 -26.11 -12.53
#